data_7ce168781c73ceb549580c19082b4602
#
_entry.id   7ce168781c73ceb549580c19082b4602
#
_cell.length_a   1.000
_cell.length_b   1.000
_cell.length_c   1.000
_cell.angle_alpha   90.00
_cell.angle_beta   90.00
_cell.angle_gamma   90.00
#
_symmetry.space_group_name_H-M   'P 1'
#
loop_
_entity.id
_entity.type
_entity.pdbx_description
1 polymer ?
#
loop_
_entity_poly.entity_id
_entity_poly.type
_entity_poly.pdbx_seq_one_letter_code
_entity_poly.pdbx_strand_id
1 'polypeptide(L)' 'MYGVYLAHKIGDLVRIKKWHPDGHTKWGLGIVTQRPEDKQKSLFIKVYIFKLKREEWVAPAEMDIISNIDE' A
#
# COMPACT_ATOMS: atom_id res chain seq x y z
N MET A 1 10.35 13.31 7.47
CA MET A 1 10.65 12.60 7.49
C MET A 1 10.38 11.25 7.75
N TYR A 2 10.75 10.71 8.63
CA TYR A 2 10.65 9.39 8.81
C TYR A 2 9.30 8.99 9.22
N GLY A 3 8.47 9.81 9.54
CA GLY A 3 7.16 9.42 9.96
C GLY A 3 6.28 8.94 8.85
N VAL A 4 6.64 9.19 7.63
CA VAL A 4 5.78 8.87 6.52
C VAL A 4 5.44 7.40 6.42
N TYR A 5 6.43 6.54 6.46
CA TYR A 5 6.08 5.18 6.26
C TYR A 5 5.64 4.50 7.53
N LEU A 6 5.63 5.17 8.62
CA LEU A 6 5.09 4.58 9.81
C LEU A 6 3.57 4.75 9.84
N ALA A 7 3.02 5.53 8.92
CA ALA A 7 1.60 5.73 8.89
C ALA A 7 0.86 4.52 8.35
N HIS A 8 1.53 3.67 7.59
CA HIS A 8 0.86 2.52 7.01
C HIS A 8 1.01 1.34 7.95
N LYS A 9 -0.09 0.82 8.44
CA LYS A 9 -0.09 -0.29 9.38
C LYS A 9 -0.71 -1.52 8.75
N ILE A 10 -0.31 -2.68 9.22
CA ILE A 10 -0.88 -3.93 8.74
C ILE A 10 -2.38 -3.89 9.05
N GLY A 11 -3.18 -4.20 8.07
CA GLY A 11 -4.63 -4.15 8.20
C GLY A 11 -5.27 -2.88 7.71
N ASP A 12 -4.47 -1.86 7.38
CA ASP A 12 -5.03 -0.61 6.90
C ASP A 12 -5.62 -0.80 5.51
N LEU A 13 -6.77 -0.18 5.29
CA LEU A 13 -7.37 -0.15 3.97
C LEU A 13 -6.73 1.02 3.21
N VAL A 14 -6.23 0.76 2.03
CA VAL A 14 -5.54 1.78 1.24
C VAL A 14 -6.11 1.82 -0.17
N ARG A 15 -5.96 2.98 -0.81
CA ARG A 15 -6.31 3.13 -2.21
C ARG A 15 -5.00 3.29 -2.96
N ILE A 16 -4.76 2.42 -3.93
CA ILE A 16 -3.52 2.42 -4.68
C ILE A 16 -3.74 3.16 -5.99
N LYS A 17 -2.89 4.16 -6.25
CA LYS A 17 -3.02 4.99 -7.44
C LYS A 17 -2.19 4.48 -8.59
N LYS A 18 -1.45 3.41 -8.36
CA LYS A 18 -0.61 2.84 -9.40
C LYS A 18 -1.45 2.19 -10.47
N TRP A 19 -0.97 2.26 -11.71
CA TRP A 19 -1.69 1.64 -12.81
C TRP A 19 -1.32 0.18 -12.93
N HIS A 20 -2.30 -0.62 -13.29
CA HIS A 20 -2.09 -2.02 -13.55
C HIS A 20 -1.18 -2.16 -14.78
N PRO A 21 -0.44 -3.24 -14.91
CA PRO A 21 0.42 -3.45 -16.08
C PRO A 21 -0.29 -3.35 -17.43
N ASP A 22 -1.61 -3.52 -17.47
CA ASP A 22 -2.33 -3.38 -18.72
C ASP A 22 -2.41 -1.91 -19.15
N GLY A 23 -2.02 -0.99 -18.28
CA GLY A 23 -2.00 0.42 -18.66
C GLY A 23 -3.34 1.12 -18.62
N HIS A 24 -4.39 0.42 -18.29
CA HIS A 24 -5.71 1.02 -18.31
C HIS A 24 -6.45 1.01 -16.99
N THR A 25 -6.03 0.22 -16.05
CA THR A 25 -6.78 0.02 -14.83
C THR A 25 -5.91 0.30 -13.62
N LYS A 26 -6.38 1.14 -12.72
CA LYS A 26 -5.66 1.35 -11.48
C LYS A 26 -5.87 0.15 -10.58
N TRP A 27 -4.90 -0.10 -9.72
CA TRP A 27 -5.00 -1.24 -8.82
C TRP A 27 -6.12 -1.11 -7.81
N GLY A 28 -6.48 0.11 -7.44
CA GLY A 28 -7.65 0.30 -6.59
C GLY A 28 -7.41 0.03 -5.12
N LEU A 29 -8.35 -0.63 -4.49
CA LEU A 29 -8.30 -0.83 -3.04
C LEU A 29 -7.53 -2.06 -2.64
N GLY A 30 -6.91 -1.99 -1.49
CA GLY A 30 -6.18 -3.12 -0.95
C GLY A 30 -6.01 -3.00 0.55
N ILE A 31 -5.44 -4.03 1.13
CA ILE A 31 -5.18 -4.08 2.57
C ILE A 31 -3.70 -4.31 2.77
N VAL A 32 -3.09 -3.53 3.66
CA VAL A 32 -1.67 -3.69 3.97
C VAL A 32 -1.49 -5.03 4.69
N THR A 33 -0.65 -5.89 4.14
CA THR A 33 -0.42 -7.20 4.72
C THR A 33 0.98 -7.35 5.32
N GLN A 34 1.92 -6.53 4.91
CA GLN A 34 3.26 -6.65 5.44
C GLN A 34 4.00 -5.34 5.29
N ARG A 35 4.79 -5.00 6.28
CA ARG A 35 5.63 -3.82 6.23
C ARG A 35 7.07 -4.29 6.10
N PRO A 36 7.96 -3.47 5.54
CA PRO A 36 9.35 -3.89 5.39
C PRO A 36 9.99 -4.02 6.77
N GLU A 37 10.73 -5.09 6.95
CA GLU A 37 11.41 -5.30 8.20
C GLU A 37 12.65 -4.43 8.26
N ASP A 38 13.28 -4.19 7.15
CA ASP A 38 14.48 -3.39 7.12
C ASP A 38 14.14 -2.08 6.44
N LYS A 39 13.91 -1.06 7.22
CA LYS A 39 13.50 0.21 6.69
C LYS A 39 14.55 0.87 5.85
N GLN A 40 15.78 0.46 5.98
CA GLN A 40 16.83 1.08 5.22
C GLN A 40 16.93 0.51 3.82
N LYS A 41 16.41 -0.68 3.61
CA LYS A 41 16.53 -1.30 2.32
C LYS A 41 15.27 -1.27 1.49
N SER A 42 14.13 -1.16 2.10
CA SER A 42 12.90 -1.23 1.34
C SER A 42 11.97 -0.12 1.75
N LEU A 43 11.46 0.59 0.77
CA LEU A 43 10.47 1.60 1.02
C LEU A 43 9.12 1.11 0.55
N PHE A 44 9.01 -0.16 0.16
CA PHE A 44 7.75 -0.67 -0.33
C PHE A 44 6.98 -1.40 0.76
N ILE A 45 5.67 -1.37 0.64
CA ILE A 45 4.78 -2.02 1.60
C ILE A 45 3.98 -3.04 0.84
N LYS A 46 3.80 -4.22 1.41
CA LYS A 46 3.08 -5.27 0.73
C LYS A 46 1.61 -5.11 0.98
N VAL A 47 0.83 -5.15 -0.08
CA VAL A 47 -0.60 -4.90 -0.02
C VAL A 47 -1.32 -5.97 -0.81
N TYR A 48 -2.39 -6.52 -0.22
CA TYR A 48 -3.24 -7.45 -0.95
C TYR A 48 -4.20 -6.58 -1.75
N ILE A 49 -4.17 -6.71 -3.06
CA ILE A 49 -4.97 -5.87 -3.94
C ILE A 49 -6.20 -6.65 -4.37
N PHE A 50 -7.37 -6.17 -4.00
CA PHE A 50 -8.60 -6.90 -4.23
C PHE A 50 -8.86 -7.18 -5.72
N LYS A 51 -8.60 -6.19 -6.55
CA LYS A 51 -8.85 -6.35 -7.97
C LYS A 51 -7.96 -7.42 -8.61
N LEU A 52 -6.72 -7.50 -8.15
CA LEU A 52 -5.78 -8.45 -8.70
C LEU A 52 -5.83 -9.79 -7.97
N LYS A 53 -6.41 -9.82 -6.78
CA LYS A 53 -6.48 -11.02 -5.96
C LYS A 53 -5.10 -11.57 -5.63
N ARG A 54 -4.16 -10.65 -5.40
CA ARG A 54 -2.81 -11.06 -5.03
C ARG A 54 -2.12 -9.92 -4.32
N GLU A 55 -1.00 -10.21 -3.68
CA GLU A 55 -0.22 -9.22 -2.98
C GLU A 55 0.82 -8.61 -3.90
N GLU A 56 1.07 -7.32 -3.73
CA GLU A 56 2.11 -6.64 -4.49
C GLU A 56 2.82 -5.66 -3.57
N TRP A 57 4.06 -5.36 -3.89
CA TRP A 57 4.81 -4.36 -3.16
C TRP A 57 4.53 -3.00 -3.79
N VAL A 58 4.13 -2.05 -2.97
CA VAL A 58 3.71 -0.74 -3.45
C VAL A 58 4.42 0.34 -2.66
N ALA A 59 4.87 1.37 -3.33
CA ALA A 59 5.53 2.49 -2.66
C ALA A 59 4.49 3.27 -1.87
N PRO A 60 4.83 3.75 -0.69
CA PRO A 60 3.88 4.52 0.11
C PRO A 60 3.32 5.73 -0.64
N ALA A 61 4.13 6.34 -1.49
CA ALA A 61 3.68 7.51 -2.22
C ALA A 61 2.62 7.17 -3.26
N GLU A 62 2.45 5.90 -3.58
CA GLU A 62 1.48 5.48 -4.57
C GLU A 62 0.16 5.04 -3.96
N MET A 63 -0.01 5.23 -2.67
CA MET A 63 -1.27 4.84 -2.06
C MET A 63 -1.68 5.81 -0.96
N ASP A 64 -2.96 5.87 -0.70
CA ASP A 64 -3.52 6.69 0.34
C ASP A 64 -4.19 5.78 1.36
N ILE A 65 -4.06 6.13 2.63
CA ILE A 65 -4.70 5.36 3.68
C ILE A 65 -6.12 5.83 3.82
N ILE A 66 -7.05 4.91 3.80
CA ILE A 66 -8.46 5.24 3.89
C ILE A 66 -9.03 4.96 5.27
N SER A 67 -8.49 3.97 5.92
CA SER A 67 -9.13 3.46 7.11
C SER A 67 -8.69 4.03 8.44
N ASN A 68 -7.82 4.99 8.46
CA ASN A 68 -7.32 5.43 9.72
C ASN A 68 -8.05 6.62 10.22
N ILE A 69 -9.32 6.59 10.12
CA ILE A 69 -10.00 7.65 10.50
C ILE A 69 -10.40 7.68 11.86
N ASP A 70 -10.40 6.75 12.52
CA ASP A 70 -10.88 6.77 13.69
C ASP A 70 -10.13 7.28 14.69
N GLU A 71 -9.58 7.64 14.63
CA GLU A 71 -9.03 8.12 15.51
C GLU A 71 -9.06 8.81 15.67
#